data_858ec9f6c4997f77bb441c246fa5af19
#
_entry.id   858ec9f6c4997f77bb441c246fa5af19
#
_cell.length_a   1.000
_cell.length_b   1.000
_cell.length_c   1.000
_cell.angle_alpha   90.00
_cell.angle_beta   90.00
_cell.angle_gamma   90.00
#
_symmetry.space_group_name_H-M   'P 1'
#
loop_
_entity.id
_entity.type
_entity.pdbx_description
1 polymer ?
#
loop_
_entity_poly.entity_id
_entity_poly.type
_entity_poly.pdbx_seq_one_letter_code
_entity_poly.pdbx_strand_id
1 'polypeptide(L)'
;DLSGREENKTPVLSPVATMGRYTGPKEKLSRREGVDLGLKGERALGGKSAMERRPYPPGQHGRGRRRPSEFSVRMRAKQRAKSMYGLRERQFAKLFDRANREEGMAGENLMRHLESRLDNVVYRLGLASTRAQARQFVVHQHILVNDKRLDRPSYEVSPGDVVAVKADAGIEALARQSTDSAGPTPAWLLADHD
;
A
#
# COMPACT_ATOMS: atom_id res chain seq x y z
N ASP A 1 -11.01 -58.36 18.00
CA ASP A 1 -9.67 -57.79 17.83
C ASP A 1 -9.77 -56.56 16.95
N LEU A 2 -9.86 -55.43 17.59
CA LEU A 2 -10.26 -54.18 16.96
C LEU A 2 -9.06 -53.25 16.91
N SER A 3 -8.44 -53.16 15.74
CA SER A 3 -7.45 -52.17 15.44
C SER A 3 -8.13 -50.80 15.20
N GLY A 4 -8.11 -49.94 16.21
CA GLY A 4 -8.48 -48.54 16.07
C GLY A 4 -7.50 -47.81 15.14
N ARG A 5 -7.96 -47.41 13.95
CA ARG A 5 -7.28 -46.41 13.14
C ARG A 5 -7.58 -45.06 13.74
N GLU A 6 -6.62 -44.49 14.45
CA GLU A 6 -6.62 -43.07 14.76
C GLU A 6 -6.51 -42.29 13.45
N GLU A 7 -7.63 -41.70 13.05
CA GLU A 7 -7.64 -40.71 11.99
C GLU A 7 -6.83 -39.48 12.45
N ASN A 8 -5.68 -39.33 11.86
CA ASN A 8 -4.80 -38.16 12.02
C ASN A 8 -5.53 -36.92 11.45
N LYS A 9 -6.37 -36.30 12.29
CA LYS A 9 -7.00 -34.99 11.97
C LYS A 9 -5.92 -33.95 11.92
N THR A 10 -5.41 -33.70 10.72
CA THR A 10 -4.68 -32.47 10.41
C THR A 10 -5.52 -31.29 10.91
N PRO A 11 -4.97 -30.39 11.74
CA PRO A 11 -5.71 -29.24 12.19
C PRO A 11 -6.07 -28.39 10.96
N VAL A 12 -7.34 -28.39 10.62
CA VAL A 12 -7.90 -27.43 9.66
C VAL A 12 -7.73 -26.06 10.31
N LEU A 13 -6.67 -25.37 9.95
CA LEU A 13 -6.52 -23.96 10.24
C LEU A 13 -7.72 -23.24 9.63
N SER A 14 -8.72 -22.98 10.46
CA SER A 14 -9.80 -22.09 10.13
C SER A 14 -9.20 -20.81 9.54
N PRO A 15 -9.67 -20.34 8.40
CA PRO A 15 -9.20 -19.08 7.85
C PRO A 15 -9.66 -18.00 8.82
N VAL A 16 -8.78 -17.63 9.74
CA VAL A 16 -8.94 -16.38 10.48
C VAL A 16 -8.98 -15.30 9.42
N ALA A 17 -10.17 -14.86 9.08
CA ALA A 17 -10.43 -13.74 8.21
C ALA A 17 -9.92 -12.48 8.91
N THR A 18 -8.61 -12.31 8.97
CA THR A 18 -7.99 -11.10 9.47
C THR A 18 -8.26 -9.98 8.46
N MET A 19 -9.45 -9.44 8.51
CA MET A 19 -9.85 -8.18 7.91
C MET A 19 -9.04 -7.08 8.61
N GLY A 20 -7.88 -6.73 8.10
CA GLY A 20 -7.06 -5.71 8.74
C GLY A 20 -5.95 -5.23 7.82
N ARG A 21 -5.30 -4.13 8.21
CA ARG A 21 -4.09 -3.59 7.59
C ARG A 21 -2.84 -4.15 8.28
N TYR A 22 -1.68 -3.98 7.66
CA TYR A 22 -0.41 -4.22 8.33
C TYR A 22 -0.18 -3.17 9.42
N THR A 23 -0.09 -3.59 10.67
CA THR A 23 0.11 -2.74 11.85
C THR A 23 1.52 -2.81 12.43
N GLY A 24 2.36 -3.68 11.89
CA GLY A 24 3.75 -3.85 12.32
C GLY A 24 4.67 -2.70 11.91
N PRO A 25 5.96 -2.77 12.30
CA PRO A 25 6.95 -1.74 12.00
C PRO A 25 7.15 -1.52 10.49
N LYS A 26 6.79 -0.34 9.99
CA LYS A 26 6.84 0.02 8.56
C LYS A 26 8.25 -0.06 7.97
N GLU A 27 9.23 0.47 8.67
CA GLU A 27 10.63 0.49 8.23
C GLU A 27 11.25 -0.91 8.14
N LYS A 28 10.68 -1.89 8.86
CA LYS A 28 11.07 -3.29 8.72
C LYS A 28 10.78 -3.81 7.31
N LEU A 29 9.69 -3.33 6.68
CA LEU A 29 9.34 -3.66 5.31
C LEU A 29 10.36 -3.07 4.32
N SER A 30 10.67 -1.77 4.42
CA SER A 30 11.66 -1.11 3.57
C SER A 30 13.03 -1.81 3.67
N ARG A 31 13.50 -2.09 4.88
CA ARG A 31 14.74 -2.85 5.10
C ARG A 31 14.71 -4.26 4.51
N ARG A 32 13.56 -4.94 4.55
CA ARG A 32 13.39 -6.28 3.96
C ARG A 32 13.51 -6.24 2.44
N GLU A 33 12.99 -5.20 1.82
CA GLU A 33 13.01 -5.03 0.37
C GLU A 33 14.27 -4.32 -0.14
N GLY A 34 15.10 -3.79 0.75
CA GLY A 34 16.34 -3.07 0.42
C GLY A 34 16.11 -1.74 -0.28
N VAL A 35 14.90 -1.20 -0.23
CA VAL A 35 14.50 0.07 -0.87
C VAL A 35 13.55 0.80 0.07
N ASP A 36 13.63 2.13 0.12
CA ASP A 36 12.64 2.91 0.82
C ASP A 36 11.30 2.86 0.06
N LEU A 37 10.26 2.44 0.77
CA LEU A 37 8.91 2.29 0.23
C LEU A 37 8.05 3.54 0.46
N GLY A 38 8.61 4.63 0.98
CA GLY A 38 7.88 5.88 1.26
C GLY A 38 6.78 5.72 2.32
N LEU A 39 6.93 4.79 3.28
CA LEU A 39 5.87 4.45 4.24
C LEU A 39 5.83 5.38 5.45
N LYS A 40 6.80 6.28 5.61
CA LYS A 40 6.96 7.19 6.76
C LYS A 40 6.94 8.67 6.39
N GLY A 41 6.70 9.02 5.12
CA GLY A 41 6.61 10.40 4.66
C GLY A 41 7.85 11.23 5.04
N GLU A 42 7.64 12.44 5.55
CA GLU A 42 8.67 13.42 5.92
C GLU A 42 9.80 12.85 6.80
N ARG A 43 9.50 11.89 7.66
CA ARG A 43 10.52 11.26 8.51
C ARG A 43 11.59 10.53 7.68
N ALA A 44 11.21 9.98 6.54
CA ALA A 44 12.14 9.32 5.63
C ALA A 44 13.03 10.35 4.91
N LEU A 45 12.45 11.50 4.53
CA LEU A 45 13.15 12.60 3.89
C LEU A 45 14.14 13.30 4.84
N GLY A 46 13.81 13.36 6.13
CA GLY A 46 14.65 14.03 7.16
C GLY A 46 15.85 13.21 7.65
N GLY A 47 16.35 12.22 6.90
CA GLY A 47 17.55 11.45 7.30
C GLY A 47 17.36 10.53 8.51
N LYS A 48 16.12 10.32 8.96
CA LYS A 48 15.78 9.45 10.10
C LYS A 48 15.31 8.06 9.67
N SER A 49 15.57 7.70 8.41
CA SER A 49 15.20 6.39 7.87
C SER A 49 16.00 5.26 8.55
N ALA A 50 15.33 4.14 8.82
CA ALA A 50 16.02 2.95 9.31
C ALA A 50 16.93 2.33 8.24
N MET A 51 16.74 2.65 6.97
CA MET A 51 17.60 2.22 5.87
C MET A 51 19.00 2.82 5.98
N GLU A 52 19.12 4.08 6.39
CA GLU A 52 20.42 4.74 6.58
C GLU A 52 21.20 4.15 7.75
N ARG A 53 20.50 3.91 8.87
CA ARG A 53 21.15 3.38 10.07
C ARG A 53 21.48 1.89 9.99
N ARG A 54 20.64 1.12 9.31
CA ARG A 54 20.72 -0.35 9.22
C ARG A 54 20.35 -0.83 7.82
N PRO A 55 21.22 -0.65 6.81
CA PRO A 55 20.94 -0.95 5.39
C PRO A 55 20.98 -2.45 5.08
N TYR A 56 20.47 -3.27 5.98
CA TYR A 56 20.42 -4.71 5.82
C TYR A 56 19.04 -5.26 6.25
N PRO A 57 18.61 -6.40 5.68
CA PRO A 57 17.34 -7.02 6.03
C PRO A 57 17.21 -7.30 7.53
N PRO A 58 15.99 -7.22 8.10
CA PRO A 58 15.78 -7.53 9.50
C PRO A 58 15.92 -9.02 9.77
N GLY A 59 16.35 -9.36 11.00
CA GLY A 59 16.51 -10.72 11.48
C GLY A 59 17.96 -11.10 11.74
N GLN A 60 18.18 -12.24 12.39
CA GLN A 60 19.50 -12.72 12.81
C GLN A 60 20.48 -12.85 11.62
N HIS A 61 20.00 -13.30 10.49
CA HIS A 61 20.80 -13.53 9.27
C HIS A 61 20.78 -12.34 8.28
N GLY A 62 20.33 -11.17 8.72
CA GLY A 62 20.20 -9.98 7.84
C GLY A 62 21.53 -9.50 7.24
N ARG A 63 22.66 -9.72 7.93
CA ARG A 63 24.01 -9.35 7.46
C ARG A 63 24.67 -10.43 6.59
N GLY A 64 24.08 -11.62 6.51
CA GLY A 64 24.61 -12.73 5.71
C GLY A 64 24.54 -12.44 4.22
N ARG A 65 25.64 -12.71 3.49
CA ARG A 65 25.65 -12.64 2.03
C ARG A 65 24.96 -13.89 1.47
N ARG A 66 23.75 -13.72 0.93
CA ARG A 66 23.06 -14.79 0.18
C ARG A 66 22.94 -14.37 -1.27
N ARG A 67 23.33 -15.24 -2.18
CA ARG A 67 23.03 -15.05 -3.61
C ARG A 67 21.52 -15.24 -3.80
N PRO A 68 20.79 -14.23 -4.28
CA PRO A 68 19.35 -14.37 -4.50
C PRO A 68 19.08 -15.33 -5.65
N SER A 69 18.14 -16.27 -5.48
CA SER A 69 17.60 -17.06 -6.56
C SER A 69 16.62 -16.21 -7.40
N GLU A 70 16.38 -16.60 -8.66
CA GLU A 70 15.37 -15.92 -9.50
C GLU A 70 13.99 -15.87 -8.83
N PHE A 71 13.59 -16.96 -8.21
CA PHE A 71 12.34 -16.98 -7.45
C PHE A 71 12.33 -15.93 -6.34
N SER A 72 13.43 -15.79 -5.58
CA SER A 72 13.50 -14.80 -4.52
C SER A 72 13.44 -13.36 -5.07
N VAL A 73 14.05 -13.09 -6.22
CA VAL A 73 13.99 -11.77 -6.87
C VAL A 73 12.55 -11.43 -7.27
N ARG A 74 11.85 -12.36 -7.94
CA ARG A 74 10.44 -12.18 -8.34
C ARG A 74 9.52 -12.02 -7.13
N MET A 75 9.75 -12.83 -6.08
CA MET A 75 9.02 -12.72 -4.81
C MET A 75 9.24 -11.34 -4.16
N ARG A 76 10.47 -10.83 -4.14
CA ARG A 76 10.77 -9.50 -3.57
C ARG A 76 10.10 -8.38 -4.36
N ALA A 77 10.11 -8.44 -5.69
CA ALA A 77 9.41 -7.48 -6.54
C ALA A 77 7.90 -7.42 -6.21
N LYS A 78 7.25 -8.58 -6.12
CA LYS A 78 5.84 -8.68 -5.69
C LYS A 78 5.62 -8.10 -4.30
N GLN A 79 6.45 -8.47 -3.32
CA GLN A 79 6.31 -8.01 -1.93
C GLN A 79 6.55 -6.49 -1.81
N ARG A 80 7.47 -5.94 -2.61
CA ARG A 80 7.73 -4.51 -2.71
C ARG A 80 6.48 -3.77 -3.16
N ALA A 81 5.91 -4.14 -4.31
CA ALA A 81 4.68 -3.54 -4.83
C ALA A 81 3.54 -3.64 -3.79
N LYS A 82 3.26 -4.83 -3.28
CA LYS A 82 2.23 -5.05 -2.26
C LYS A 82 2.41 -4.16 -1.02
N SER A 83 3.64 -4.04 -0.51
CA SER A 83 3.95 -3.27 0.69
C SER A 83 3.86 -1.77 0.44
N MET A 84 4.26 -1.30 -0.73
CA MET A 84 4.18 0.11 -1.14
C MET A 84 2.73 0.62 -1.13
N TYR A 85 1.80 -0.17 -1.67
CA TYR A 85 0.37 0.17 -1.67
C TYR A 85 -0.37 -0.25 -0.39
N GLY A 86 0.33 -0.85 0.58
CA GLY A 86 -0.25 -1.26 1.87
C GLY A 86 -1.31 -2.36 1.76
N LEU A 87 -1.25 -3.18 0.72
CA LEU A 87 -2.19 -4.26 0.47
C LEU A 87 -1.82 -5.55 1.20
N ARG A 88 -2.82 -6.39 1.47
CA ARG A 88 -2.62 -7.77 1.92
C ARG A 88 -2.54 -8.72 0.73
N GLU A 89 -1.94 -9.89 0.95
CA GLU A 89 -1.72 -10.90 -0.08
C GLU A 89 -3.00 -11.23 -0.85
N ARG A 90 -4.09 -11.51 -0.15
CA ARG A 90 -5.37 -11.83 -0.77
C ARG A 90 -5.94 -10.71 -1.64
N GLN A 91 -5.78 -9.46 -1.21
CA GLN A 91 -6.23 -8.29 -1.99
C GLN A 91 -5.37 -8.12 -3.24
N PHE A 92 -4.05 -8.24 -3.08
CA PHE A 92 -3.12 -8.13 -4.19
C PHE A 92 -3.33 -9.24 -5.22
N ALA A 93 -3.53 -10.49 -4.78
CA ALA A 93 -3.82 -11.61 -5.66
C ALA A 93 -5.10 -11.38 -6.47
N LYS A 94 -6.19 -10.90 -5.83
CA LYS A 94 -7.43 -10.57 -6.54
C LYS A 94 -7.26 -9.49 -7.61
N LEU A 95 -6.44 -8.46 -7.33
CA LEU A 95 -6.15 -7.42 -8.32
C LEU A 95 -5.31 -7.97 -9.47
N PHE A 96 -4.34 -8.83 -9.17
CA PHE A 96 -3.54 -9.50 -10.20
C PHE A 96 -4.39 -10.42 -11.08
N ASP A 97 -5.27 -11.23 -10.49
CA ASP A 97 -6.18 -12.11 -11.23
C ASP A 97 -7.11 -11.31 -12.15
N ARG A 98 -7.58 -10.14 -11.69
CA ARG A 98 -8.37 -9.23 -12.51
C ARG A 98 -7.55 -8.65 -13.66
N ALA A 99 -6.38 -8.12 -13.37
CA ALA A 99 -5.48 -7.55 -14.36
C ALA A 99 -5.05 -8.56 -15.44
N ASN A 100 -4.93 -9.83 -15.08
CA ASN A 100 -4.56 -10.90 -15.99
C ASN A 100 -5.71 -11.35 -16.91
N ARG A 101 -6.96 -11.00 -16.57
CA ARG A 101 -8.14 -11.27 -17.42
C ARG A 101 -8.46 -10.14 -18.40
N GLU A 102 -7.90 -8.96 -18.17
CA GLU A 102 -8.08 -7.80 -19.02
C GLU A 102 -7.14 -7.89 -20.24
N GLU A 103 -7.57 -7.31 -21.35
CA GLU A 103 -6.74 -7.21 -22.55
C GLU A 103 -5.49 -6.37 -22.30
N GLY A 104 -4.37 -6.73 -22.92
CA GLY A 104 -3.11 -6.06 -22.80
C GLY A 104 -2.12 -6.71 -21.83
N MET A 105 -1.13 -5.96 -21.37
CA MET A 105 -0.11 -6.47 -20.48
C MET A 105 -0.60 -6.49 -19.03
N ALA A 106 -0.66 -7.68 -18.43
CA ALA A 106 -1.11 -7.87 -17.06
C ALA A 106 -0.39 -6.98 -16.02
N GLY A 107 0.90 -6.68 -16.25
CA GLY A 107 1.68 -5.79 -15.40
C GLY A 107 1.19 -4.35 -15.45
N GLU A 108 0.90 -3.82 -16.63
CA GLU A 108 0.37 -2.47 -16.82
C GLU A 108 -1.05 -2.35 -16.27
N ASN A 109 -1.90 -3.34 -16.52
CA ASN A 109 -3.25 -3.41 -15.98
C ASN A 109 -3.23 -3.42 -14.46
N LEU A 110 -2.34 -4.22 -13.86
CA LEU A 110 -2.15 -4.24 -12.41
C LEU A 110 -1.72 -2.88 -11.87
N MET A 111 -0.75 -2.21 -12.51
CA MET A 111 -0.31 -0.88 -12.09
C MET A 111 -1.43 0.14 -12.21
N ARG A 112 -2.25 0.09 -13.27
CA ARG A 112 -3.44 0.93 -13.44
C ARG A 112 -4.41 0.75 -12.28
N HIS A 113 -4.77 -0.49 -11.94
CA HIS A 113 -5.64 -0.77 -10.79
C HIS A 113 -5.05 -0.32 -9.45
N LEU A 114 -3.74 -0.43 -9.27
CA LEU A 114 -3.08 0.01 -8.04
C LEU A 114 -3.04 1.54 -7.93
N GLU A 115 -2.78 2.24 -9.04
CA GLU A 115 -2.70 3.69 -9.07
C GLU A 115 -4.08 4.36 -9.02
N SER A 116 -5.12 3.77 -9.63
CA SER A 116 -6.49 4.31 -9.63
C SER A 116 -7.22 4.16 -8.29
N ARG A 117 -6.67 3.47 -7.31
CA ARG A 117 -7.28 3.35 -5.97
C ARG A 117 -7.38 4.72 -5.29
N LEU A 118 -8.51 5.00 -4.68
CA LEU A 118 -8.77 6.28 -4.01
C LEU A 118 -7.72 6.61 -2.92
N ASP A 119 -7.33 5.62 -2.10
CA ASP A 119 -6.29 5.83 -1.09
C ASP A 119 -4.94 6.23 -1.71
N ASN A 120 -4.63 5.72 -2.90
CA ASN A 120 -3.42 6.08 -3.61
C ASN A 120 -3.54 7.41 -4.35
N VAL A 121 -4.69 7.69 -4.99
CA VAL A 121 -4.95 8.97 -5.67
C VAL A 121 -4.83 10.15 -4.69
N VAL A 122 -5.44 10.05 -3.50
CA VAL A 122 -5.32 11.05 -2.42
C VAL A 122 -3.86 11.28 -2.03
N TYR A 123 -3.06 10.22 -1.94
CA TYR A 123 -1.62 10.33 -1.68
C TYR A 123 -0.87 10.98 -2.86
N ARG A 124 -1.19 10.63 -4.11
CA ARG A 124 -0.54 11.17 -5.31
C ARG A 124 -0.87 12.64 -5.57
N LEU A 125 -2.06 13.08 -5.16
CA LEU A 125 -2.44 14.50 -5.16
C LEU A 125 -1.73 15.32 -4.08
N GLY A 126 -0.94 14.69 -3.20
CA GLY A 126 -0.25 15.38 -2.11
C GLY A 126 -1.12 15.69 -0.90
N LEU A 127 -2.40 15.34 -0.91
CA LEU A 127 -3.35 15.62 0.19
C LEU A 127 -3.01 14.84 1.49
N ALA A 128 -2.10 13.89 1.41
CA ALA A 128 -1.61 13.12 2.56
C ALA A 128 -0.12 12.78 2.42
N SER A 129 0.64 12.89 3.49
CA SER A 129 2.09 12.62 3.50
C SER A 129 2.43 11.13 3.34
N THR A 130 1.49 10.23 3.57
CA THR A 130 1.66 8.78 3.37
C THR A 130 0.37 8.13 2.88
N ARG A 131 0.49 7.01 2.14
CA ARG A 131 -0.67 6.19 1.75
C ARG A 131 -1.48 5.68 2.94
N ALA A 132 -0.84 5.51 4.10
CA ALA A 132 -1.53 5.10 5.33
C ALA A 132 -2.41 6.22 5.89
N GLN A 133 -1.98 7.47 5.82
CA GLN A 133 -2.75 8.65 6.18
C GLN A 133 -3.88 8.87 5.18
N ALA A 134 -3.58 8.83 3.88
CA ALA A 134 -4.58 8.91 2.82
C ALA A 134 -5.71 7.89 3.02
N ARG A 135 -5.35 6.64 3.30
CA ARG A 135 -6.32 5.61 3.63
C ARG A 135 -7.17 5.95 4.86
N GLN A 136 -6.57 6.57 5.88
CA GLN A 136 -7.31 6.99 7.07
C GLN A 136 -8.28 8.12 6.74
N PHE A 137 -7.87 9.10 5.94
CA PHE A 137 -8.75 10.19 5.50
C PHE A 137 -9.97 9.64 4.75
N VAL A 138 -9.79 8.67 3.86
CA VAL A 138 -10.90 8.04 3.15
C VAL A 138 -11.81 7.27 4.11
N VAL A 139 -11.27 6.40 4.98
CA VAL A 139 -12.08 5.59 5.93
C VAL A 139 -12.87 6.47 6.90
N HIS A 140 -12.33 7.62 7.28
CA HIS A 140 -12.98 8.59 8.17
C HIS A 140 -13.90 9.56 7.42
N GLN A 141 -14.12 9.34 6.10
CA GLN A 141 -15.03 10.14 5.27
C GLN A 141 -14.66 11.63 5.18
N HIS A 142 -13.35 11.92 5.19
CA HIS A 142 -12.83 13.29 4.96
C HIS A 142 -12.58 13.56 3.49
N ILE A 143 -12.76 12.59 2.62
CA ILE A 143 -12.57 12.69 1.15
C ILE A 143 -13.92 12.61 0.46
N LEU A 144 -14.12 13.50 -0.49
CA LEU A 144 -15.26 13.54 -1.39
C LEU A 144 -14.82 13.11 -2.78
N VAL A 145 -15.67 12.37 -3.47
CA VAL A 145 -15.53 12.09 -4.90
C VAL A 145 -16.83 12.53 -5.57
N ASN A 146 -16.76 13.47 -6.49
CA ASN A 146 -17.93 14.10 -7.11
C ASN A 146 -18.95 14.56 -6.06
N ASP A 147 -18.48 15.29 -5.05
CA ASP A 147 -19.25 15.82 -3.91
C ASP A 147 -19.88 14.79 -2.98
N LYS A 148 -19.60 13.49 -3.20
CA LYS A 148 -20.12 12.41 -2.36
C LYS A 148 -19.03 11.86 -1.44
N ARG A 149 -19.38 11.67 -0.16
CA ARG A 149 -18.49 11.03 0.82
C ARG A 149 -18.28 9.56 0.49
N LEU A 150 -17.03 9.14 0.45
CA LEU A 150 -16.65 7.75 0.27
C LEU A 150 -15.78 7.28 1.43
N ASP A 151 -16.07 6.06 1.92
CA ASP A 151 -15.35 5.39 3.00
C ASP A 151 -14.53 4.18 2.52
N ARG A 152 -14.50 3.95 1.19
CA ARG A 152 -13.85 2.79 0.58
C ARG A 152 -12.50 3.15 -0.03
N PRO A 153 -11.38 2.87 0.64
CA PRO A 153 -10.04 3.14 0.08
C PRO A 153 -9.72 2.39 -1.21
N SER A 154 -10.44 1.31 -1.48
CA SER A 154 -10.30 0.50 -2.70
C SER A 154 -11.21 0.95 -3.83
N TYR A 155 -11.92 2.06 -3.69
CA TYR A 155 -12.67 2.65 -4.79
C TYR A 155 -11.71 2.99 -5.94
N GLU A 156 -12.06 2.62 -7.14
CA GLU A 156 -11.28 2.92 -8.34
C GLU A 156 -11.80 4.23 -8.93
N VAL A 157 -10.94 5.24 -8.91
CA VAL A 157 -11.24 6.56 -9.48
C VAL A 157 -11.17 6.46 -10.99
N SER A 158 -12.19 6.99 -11.66
CA SER A 158 -12.30 7.04 -13.12
C SER A 158 -11.78 8.36 -13.67
N PRO A 159 -11.35 8.40 -14.94
CA PRO A 159 -11.04 9.67 -15.60
C PRO A 159 -12.25 10.62 -15.57
N GLY A 160 -12.03 11.87 -15.15
CA GLY A 160 -13.08 12.88 -14.99
C GLY A 160 -13.67 12.96 -13.59
N ASP A 161 -13.33 12.04 -12.66
CA ASP A 161 -13.74 12.16 -11.26
C ASP A 161 -12.98 13.30 -10.57
N VAL A 162 -13.72 14.10 -9.79
CA VAL A 162 -13.17 15.16 -8.95
C VAL A 162 -13.01 14.65 -7.52
N VAL A 163 -11.78 14.73 -7.01
CA VAL A 163 -11.44 14.30 -5.64
C VAL A 163 -11.14 15.54 -4.81
N ALA A 164 -11.89 15.78 -3.74
CA ALA A 164 -11.75 16.92 -2.86
C ALA A 164 -11.65 16.52 -1.38
N VAL A 165 -11.06 17.39 -0.59
CA VAL A 165 -11.08 17.28 0.88
C VAL A 165 -12.38 17.89 1.37
N LYS A 166 -13.05 17.22 2.31
CA LYS A 166 -14.23 17.76 2.97
C LYS A 166 -13.84 19.02 3.75
N ALA A 167 -14.68 20.05 3.71
CA ALA A 167 -14.53 21.26 4.49
C ALA A 167 -14.51 20.95 6.01
N ASP A 168 -13.30 20.84 6.56
CA ASP A 168 -12.97 20.60 7.95
C ASP A 168 -11.61 21.23 8.21
N ALA A 169 -11.59 22.31 8.98
CA ALA A 169 -10.39 23.13 9.16
C ALA A 169 -9.16 22.33 9.65
N GLY A 170 -9.37 21.30 10.47
CA GLY A 170 -8.27 20.45 10.95
C GLY A 170 -7.69 19.53 9.85
N ILE A 171 -8.55 19.00 8.99
CA ILE A 171 -8.13 18.11 7.90
C ILE A 171 -7.53 18.94 6.75
N GLU A 172 -8.11 20.08 6.43
CA GLU A 172 -7.56 21.01 5.42
C GLU A 172 -6.16 21.47 5.80
N ALA A 173 -5.92 21.86 7.06
CA ALA A 173 -4.60 22.24 7.51
C ALA A 173 -3.57 21.11 7.35
N LEU A 174 -3.95 19.87 7.69
CA LEU A 174 -3.11 18.70 7.50
C LEU A 174 -2.86 18.37 6.01
N ALA A 175 -3.87 18.55 5.17
CA ALA A 175 -3.75 18.37 3.73
C ALA A 175 -2.80 19.40 3.13
N ARG A 176 -2.95 20.69 3.45
CA ARG A 176 -2.06 21.78 3.00
C ARG A 176 -0.61 21.52 3.43
N GLN A 177 -0.38 21.19 4.70
CA GLN A 177 0.96 20.83 5.16
C GLN A 177 1.56 19.63 4.38
N SER A 178 0.73 18.64 4.03
CA SER A 178 1.17 17.51 3.24
C SER A 178 1.48 17.90 1.80
N THR A 179 0.72 18.82 1.22
CA THR A 179 0.92 19.33 -0.14
C THR A 179 2.25 20.10 -0.25
N ASP A 180 2.60 20.92 0.76
CA ASP A 180 3.87 21.66 0.78
C ASP A 180 5.09 20.74 0.78
N SER A 181 4.97 19.56 1.37
CA SER A 181 6.04 18.55 1.43
C SER A 181 5.93 17.47 0.33
N ALA A 182 4.89 17.53 -0.50
CA ALA A 182 4.65 16.54 -1.54
C ALA A 182 5.63 16.69 -2.72
N GLY A 183 5.94 15.57 -3.34
CA GLY A 183 6.65 15.58 -4.62
C GLY A 183 5.72 16.01 -5.78
N PRO A 184 6.25 16.10 -7.00
CA PRO A 184 5.47 16.51 -8.16
C PRO A 184 4.28 15.56 -8.41
N THR A 185 3.14 16.15 -8.72
CA THR A 185 1.94 15.41 -9.10
C THR A 185 2.17 14.67 -10.41
N PRO A 186 1.77 13.41 -10.53
CA PRO A 186 1.89 12.66 -11.77
C PRO A 186 1.11 13.31 -12.93
N ALA A 187 1.62 13.22 -14.15
CA ALA A 187 1.03 13.86 -15.33
C ALA A 187 -0.42 13.42 -15.68
N TRP A 188 -0.89 12.31 -15.12
CA TRP A 188 -2.26 11.82 -15.30
C TRP A 188 -3.26 12.36 -14.26
N LEU A 189 -2.79 13.17 -13.30
CA LEU A 189 -3.61 13.88 -12.32
C LEU A 189 -3.44 15.39 -12.50
N LEU A 190 -4.55 16.10 -12.43
CA LEU A 190 -4.58 17.55 -12.30
C LEU A 190 -4.82 17.86 -10.84
N ALA A 191 -3.91 18.62 -10.22
CA ALA A 191 -4.07 19.11 -8.86
C ALA A 191 -4.36 20.60 -8.90
N ASP A 192 -5.49 20.99 -8.32
CA ASP A 192 -5.86 22.35 -7.99
C ASP A 192 -5.72 22.48 -6.48
N HIS A 193 -4.91 23.44 -6.03
CA HIS A 193 -4.58 23.61 -4.61
C HIS A 193 -5.11 24.94 -4.06
N ASP A 194 -6.03 25.62 -4.80
CA ASP A 194 -6.65 26.85 -4.37
C ASP A 194 -7.66 26.68 -3.23
#